data_846129fb0a3c239546bf46e41b3b9fd3
#
_entry.id   846129fb0a3c239546bf46e41b3b9fd3
#
_cell.length_a   1.000
_cell.length_b   1.000
_cell.length_c   1.000
_cell.angle_alpha   90.00
_cell.angle_beta   90.00
_cell.angle_gamma   90.00
#
_symmetry.space_group_name_H-M   'P 1'
#
loop_
_entity.id
_entity.type
_entity.pdbx_description
1 polymer ?
#
loop_
_entity_poly.entity_id
_entity_poly.type
_entity_poly.pdbx_seq_one_letter_code
_entity_poly.pdbx_strand_id
1 'polypeptide(L)'
;AIAVAAGFNPEGGTRNFNFSTRNTHSELCDCISLTRYGYPKDGFFLRAESFYNVASNIDELDEAGGFGPQIKDSYGGRSLHAQSHGESVISLVQNRFGGRGLYLLDEPEAALSPMRLMSLLVAMDGLVKKASQFIICTHSPILMAYPGAEIYQLSDEGIERADYKNTEHYIVTKQFLDNPERMLKYLLEE
;
A
#
# COMPACT_ATOMS: atom_id res chain seq x y z
N ALA A 1 -7.74 -9.54 3.80
CA ALA A 1 -7.54 -10.98 4.03
C ALA A 1 -6.05 -11.34 4.12
N ILE A 2 -5.22 -11.15 3.04
CA ILE A 2 -3.78 -11.55 3.01
C ILE A 2 -2.98 -10.93 4.15
N ALA A 3 -3.20 -9.64 4.47
CA ALA A 3 -2.51 -8.96 5.55
C ALA A 3 -2.78 -9.63 6.91
N VAL A 4 -4.04 -9.94 7.20
CA VAL A 4 -4.45 -10.63 8.44
C VAL A 4 -3.85 -12.04 8.50
N ALA A 5 -3.94 -12.82 7.42
CA ALA A 5 -3.31 -14.14 7.34
C ALA A 5 -1.77 -14.06 7.53
N ALA A 6 -1.13 -12.96 7.14
CA ALA A 6 0.30 -12.70 7.37
C ALA A 6 0.62 -12.21 8.79
N GLY A 7 -0.38 -11.99 9.63
CA GLY A 7 -0.25 -11.58 11.03
C GLY A 7 -0.17 -10.07 11.25
N PHE A 8 -0.65 -9.26 10.28
CA PHE A 8 -0.79 -7.82 10.46
C PHE A 8 -2.17 -7.47 11.04
N ASN A 9 -2.22 -6.32 11.72
CA ASN A 9 -3.50 -5.76 12.17
C ASN A 9 -4.38 -5.40 10.95
N PRO A 10 -5.68 -5.70 10.97
CA PRO A 10 -6.61 -5.34 9.88
C PRO A 10 -6.64 -3.85 9.55
N GLU A 11 -6.39 -2.99 10.53
CA GLU A 11 -6.35 -1.54 10.36
C GLU A 11 -5.02 -1.03 9.78
N GLY A 12 -3.99 -1.88 9.73
CA GLY A 12 -2.66 -1.51 9.24
C GLY A 12 -1.61 -1.40 10.34
N GLY A 13 -0.42 -0.94 9.95
CA GLY A 13 0.72 -0.82 10.83
C GLY A 13 1.67 -2.02 10.78
N THR A 14 2.52 -2.13 11.80
CA THR A 14 3.40 -3.29 11.98
C THR A 14 2.66 -4.44 12.65
N ARG A 15 3.26 -5.64 12.69
CA ARG A 15 2.69 -6.80 13.39
C ARG A 15 2.48 -6.60 14.88
N ASN A 16 3.14 -5.63 15.47
CA ASN A 16 3.06 -5.32 16.92
C ASN A 16 1.96 -4.32 17.25
N PHE A 17 1.24 -3.80 16.26
CA PHE A 17 0.13 -2.89 16.47
C PHE A 17 -1.11 -3.67 16.91
N ASN A 18 -1.50 -3.50 18.17
CA ASN A 18 -2.67 -4.16 18.79
C ASN A 18 -3.76 -3.15 19.10
N PHE A 19 -4.26 -2.45 18.09
CA PHE A 19 -5.46 -1.64 18.23
C PHE A 19 -6.54 -2.15 17.27
N SER A 20 -7.80 -2.02 17.64
CA SER A 20 -8.93 -2.39 16.82
C SER A 20 -10.06 -1.40 17.05
N THR A 21 -10.53 -0.78 15.97
CA THR A 21 -11.70 0.09 16.00
C THR A 21 -12.97 -0.65 15.61
N ARG A 22 -12.92 -1.57 14.66
CA ARG A 22 -14.02 -2.46 14.23
C ARG A 22 -13.47 -3.71 13.56
N ASN A 23 -14.21 -4.84 13.66
CA ASN A 23 -13.91 -6.06 12.88
C ASN A 23 -14.36 -5.84 11.42
N THR A 24 -13.47 -5.36 10.56
CA THR A 24 -13.76 -5.03 9.15
C THR A 24 -13.10 -5.99 8.16
N HIS A 25 -12.41 -7.03 8.64
CA HIS A 25 -11.73 -7.97 7.76
C HIS A 25 -12.67 -9.11 7.31
N SER A 26 -12.47 -9.56 6.09
CA SER A 26 -13.19 -10.69 5.52
C SER A 26 -12.77 -12.00 6.17
N GLU A 27 -13.72 -12.93 6.39
CA GLU A 27 -13.46 -14.32 6.81
C GLU A 27 -12.55 -15.09 5.83
N LEU A 28 -12.32 -14.57 4.64
CA LEU A 28 -11.38 -15.13 3.68
C LEU A 28 -9.97 -15.31 4.25
N CYS A 29 -9.57 -14.52 5.26
CA CYS A 29 -8.25 -14.69 5.90
C CYS A 29 -8.08 -16.09 6.53
N ASP A 30 -9.15 -16.72 7.00
CA ASP A 30 -9.13 -18.05 7.61
C ASP A 30 -8.97 -19.17 6.58
N CYS A 31 -9.24 -18.85 5.31
CA CYS A 31 -9.08 -19.78 4.17
C CYS A 31 -7.73 -19.63 3.47
N ILE A 32 -6.89 -18.66 3.87
CA ILE A 32 -5.60 -18.41 3.23
C ILE A 32 -4.50 -19.18 3.94
N SER A 33 -3.80 -20.07 3.20
CA SER A 33 -2.57 -20.71 3.65
C SER A 33 -1.35 -20.04 3.03
N LEU A 34 -0.42 -19.59 3.88
CA LEU A 34 0.81 -18.93 3.44
C LEU A 34 1.99 -19.87 3.44
N THR A 35 2.62 -20.07 2.27
CA THR A 35 3.91 -20.73 2.16
C THR A 35 5.03 -19.68 2.23
N ARG A 36 6.02 -19.88 3.07
CA ARG A 36 7.11 -18.93 3.30
C ARG A 36 8.46 -19.59 3.09
N TYR A 37 9.31 -18.99 2.25
CA TYR A 37 10.73 -19.41 2.12
C TYR A 37 11.63 -18.86 3.22
N GLY A 38 11.10 -17.99 4.09
CA GLY A 38 11.79 -17.38 5.23
C GLY A 38 10.89 -16.39 5.95
N TYR A 39 11.30 -15.98 7.13
CA TYR A 39 10.58 -14.96 7.88
C TYR A 39 11.10 -13.57 7.53
N PRO A 40 10.23 -12.64 7.12
CA PRO A 40 10.63 -11.26 6.88
C PRO A 40 11.13 -10.63 8.19
N LYS A 41 12.24 -9.89 8.10
CA LYS A 41 12.83 -9.17 9.24
C LYS A 41 12.06 -7.91 9.59
N ASP A 42 11.33 -7.36 8.61
CA ASP A 42 10.51 -6.18 8.74
C ASP A 42 9.17 -6.41 8.06
N GLY A 43 8.20 -5.56 8.31
CA GLY A 43 6.93 -5.62 7.63
C GLY A 43 5.99 -4.52 8.05
N PHE A 44 5.16 -4.14 7.11
CA PHE A 44 4.14 -3.12 7.32
C PHE A 44 2.94 -3.39 6.41
N PHE A 45 1.75 -3.15 6.95
CA PHE A 45 0.52 -3.08 6.17
C PHE A 45 0.06 -1.63 6.13
N LEU A 46 0.10 -1.02 4.95
CA LEU A 46 -0.44 0.30 4.68
C LEU A 46 -1.82 0.14 4.04
N ARG A 47 -2.83 0.66 4.71
CA ARG A 47 -4.18 0.78 4.19
C ARG A 47 -4.55 2.26 4.16
N ALA A 48 -4.87 2.79 2.97
CA ALA A 48 -5.11 4.22 2.80
C ALA A 48 -6.26 4.72 3.69
N GLU A 49 -7.35 3.95 3.79
CA GLU A 49 -8.53 4.30 4.59
C GLU A 49 -8.25 4.43 6.10
N SER A 50 -7.39 3.57 6.66
CA SER A 50 -7.11 3.53 8.10
C SER A 50 -5.76 4.12 8.48
N PHE A 51 -5.03 4.70 7.53
CA PHE A 51 -3.71 5.28 7.78
C PHE A 51 -3.74 6.38 8.86
N TYR A 52 -4.84 7.14 8.92
CA TYR A 52 -5.04 8.14 9.97
C TYR A 52 -5.06 7.52 11.38
N ASN A 53 -5.68 6.35 11.54
CA ASN A 53 -5.73 5.63 12.82
C ASN A 53 -4.33 5.15 13.23
N VAL A 54 -3.52 4.69 12.26
CA VAL A 54 -2.11 4.31 12.51
C VAL A 54 -1.31 5.52 12.97
N ALA A 55 -1.49 6.68 12.34
CA ALA A 55 -0.82 7.91 12.70
C ALA A 55 -1.19 8.38 14.13
N SER A 56 -2.48 8.35 14.46
CA SER A 56 -2.98 8.68 15.81
C SER A 56 -2.41 7.74 16.87
N ASN A 57 -2.37 6.44 16.58
CA ASN A 57 -1.83 5.47 17.53
C ASN A 57 -0.32 5.66 17.78
N ILE A 58 0.44 6.09 16.76
CA ILE A 58 1.86 6.44 16.91
C ILE A 58 2.01 7.63 17.85
N ASP A 59 1.23 8.70 17.65
CA ASP A 59 1.29 9.89 18.49
C ASP A 59 0.87 9.58 19.95
N GLU A 60 -0.20 8.80 20.17
CA GLU A 60 -0.65 8.34 21.49
C GLU A 60 0.43 7.52 22.23
N LEU A 61 1.10 6.61 21.53
CA LEU A 61 2.18 5.81 22.11
C LEU A 61 3.40 6.65 22.48
N ASP A 62 3.71 7.68 21.69
CA ASP A 62 4.81 8.61 21.98
C ASP A 62 4.46 9.55 23.14
N GLU A 63 3.19 9.97 23.28
CA GLU A 63 2.71 10.80 24.40
C GLU A 63 2.65 10.01 25.72
N ALA A 64 2.30 8.70 25.64
CA ALA A 64 2.27 7.84 26.83
C ALA A 64 3.65 7.68 27.49
N GLY A 65 4.71 7.98 26.75
CA GLY A 65 6.10 8.00 27.22
C GLY A 65 6.68 6.60 27.46
N GLY A 66 7.97 6.45 27.21
CA GLY A 66 8.72 5.21 27.44
C GLY A 66 10.21 5.50 27.60
N PHE A 67 10.99 4.52 28.08
CA PHE A 67 12.45 4.62 28.22
C PHE A 67 13.21 4.42 26.89
N GLY A 68 12.62 4.74 25.74
CA GLY A 68 13.21 4.54 24.42
C GLY A 68 13.10 5.77 23.52
N PRO A 69 13.71 5.73 22.31
CA PRO A 69 13.49 6.74 21.29
C PRO A 69 12.00 6.78 20.90
N GLN A 70 11.52 7.95 20.55
CA GLN A 70 10.14 8.11 20.14
C GLN A 70 9.86 7.31 18.85
N ILE A 71 8.68 6.72 18.76
CA ILE A 71 8.28 5.90 17.62
C ILE A 71 8.31 6.75 16.34
N LYS A 72 7.87 8.02 16.44
CA LYS A 72 7.90 8.98 15.31
C LYS A 72 9.28 9.20 14.71
N ASP A 73 10.38 8.97 15.46
CA ASP A 73 11.73 9.09 14.92
C ASP A 73 11.97 8.08 13.78
N SER A 74 11.36 6.90 13.87
CA SER A 74 11.36 5.90 12.80
C SER A 74 10.51 6.29 11.59
N TYR A 75 9.73 7.37 11.68
CA TYR A 75 8.84 7.88 10.63
C TYR A 75 9.28 9.25 10.11
N GLY A 76 10.55 9.63 10.32
CA GLY A 76 11.13 10.89 9.88
C GLY A 76 11.10 12.01 10.92
N GLY A 77 10.83 11.71 12.19
CA GLY A 77 10.95 12.63 13.31
C GLY A 77 9.82 13.67 13.42
N ARG A 78 8.82 13.63 12.55
CA ARG A 78 7.64 14.50 12.58
C ARG A 78 6.38 13.65 12.72
N SER A 79 5.39 14.17 13.49
CA SER A 79 4.06 13.54 13.49
C SER A 79 3.53 13.41 12.06
N LEU A 80 2.98 12.24 11.75
CA LEU A 80 2.36 11.98 10.44
C LEU A 80 1.14 12.88 10.21
N HIS A 81 0.48 13.34 11.29
CA HIS A 81 -0.62 14.32 11.21
C HIS A 81 -0.16 15.74 10.83
N ALA A 82 1.10 16.10 11.09
CA ALA A 82 1.66 17.40 10.73
C ALA A 82 2.07 17.49 9.25
N GLN A 83 1.84 16.44 8.47
CA GLN A 83 2.19 16.31 7.05
C GLN A 83 0.92 16.16 6.22
N SER A 84 0.97 16.51 4.93
CA SER A 84 -0.10 16.11 4.03
C SER A 84 -0.16 14.58 3.92
N HIS A 85 -1.33 14.01 3.67
CA HIS A 85 -1.51 12.54 3.59
C HIS A 85 -0.47 11.89 2.66
N GLY A 86 -0.25 12.46 1.48
CA GLY A 86 0.75 11.93 0.55
C GLY A 86 2.21 12.11 1.01
N GLU A 87 2.53 13.13 1.81
CA GLU A 87 3.86 13.28 2.43
C GLU A 87 4.07 12.22 3.51
N SER A 88 3.07 11.98 4.33
CA SER A 88 3.12 10.98 5.39
C SER A 88 3.36 9.57 4.83
N VAL A 89 2.69 9.20 3.72
CA VAL A 89 2.89 7.90 3.07
C VAL A 89 4.31 7.77 2.52
N ILE A 90 4.84 8.79 1.85
CA ILE A 90 6.21 8.75 1.33
C ILE A 90 7.22 8.74 2.48
N SER A 91 7.02 9.55 3.53
CA SER A 91 7.86 9.56 4.73
C SER A 91 7.90 8.19 5.39
N LEU A 92 6.74 7.53 5.54
CA LEU A 92 6.65 6.17 6.05
C LEU A 92 7.53 5.20 5.24
N VAL A 93 7.36 5.17 3.92
CA VAL A 93 8.11 4.24 3.06
C VAL A 93 9.62 4.49 3.11
N GLN A 94 10.03 5.76 3.12
CA GLN A 94 11.44 6.14 3.10
C GLN A 94 12.16 5.91 4.44
N ASN A 95 11.47 6.12 5.56
CA ASN A 95 12.11 6.12 6.88
C ASN A 95 11.84 4.83 7.66
N ARG A 96 10.65 4.22 7.50
CA ARG A 96 10.24 3.07 8.30
C ARG A 96 10.52 1.72 7.64
N PHE A 97 10.55 1.63 6.31
CA PHE A 97 10.79 0.37 5.62
C PHE A 97 12.29 0.07 5.53
N GLY A 98 12.72 -1.01 6.22
CA GLY A 98 14.15 -1.31 6.41
C GLY A 98 14.78 -2.25 5.38
N GLY A 99 13.99 -2.93 4.56
CA GLY A 99 14.45 -4.02 3.68
C GLY A 99 14.32 -5.41 4.31
N ARG A 100 14.48 -6.46 3.51
CA ARG A 100 14.16 -7.87 3.88
C ARG A 100 12.79 -8.00 4.51
N GLY A 101 11.84 -7.18 4.04
CA GLY A 101 10.52 -7.02 4.60
C GLY A 101 9.42 -7.59 3.71
N LEU A 102 8.24 -7.75 4.33
CA LEU A 102 6.98 -7.97 3.63
C LEU A 102 6.11 -6.72 3.80
N TYR A 103 5.84 -6.03 2.71
CA TYR A 103 5.05 -4.81 2.69
C TYR A 103 3.77 -5.02 1.89
N LEU A 104 2.65 -4.82 2.55
CA LEU A 104 1.33 -4.86 1.93
C LEU A 104 0.82 -3.43 1.81
N LEU A 105 0.41 -3.04 0.62
CA LEU A 105 -0.12 -1.70 0.35
C LEU A 105 -1.51 -1.84 -0.25
N ASP A 106 -2.49 -1.23 0.39
CA ASP A 106 -3.88 -1.22 -0.05
C ASP A 106 -4.25 0.19 -0.50
N GLU A 107 -4.45 0.35 -1.80
CA GLU A 107 -4.74 1.59 -2.52
C GLU A 107 -3.82 2.78 -2.15
N PRO A 108 -2.50 2.61 -2.18
CA PRO A 108 -1.59 3.69 -1.81
C PRO A 108 -1.74 4.94 -2.70
N GLU A 109 -2.26 4.79 -3.92
CA GLU A 109 -2.55 5.89 -4.84
C GLU A 109 -3.63 6.84 -4.35
N ALA A 110 -4.55 6.43 -3.50
CA ALA A 110 -5.64 7.27 -2.99
C ALA A 110 -5.11 8.54 -2.29
N ALA A 111 -3.88 8.47 -1.75
CA ALA A 111 -3.23 9.57 -1.07
C ALA A 111 -2.13 10.26 -1.90
N LEU A 112 -1.77 9.72 -3.08
CA LEU A 112 -0.56 10.12 -3.79
C LEU A 112 -0.87 10.81 -5.12
N SER A 113 -0.23 11.96 -5.36
CA SER A 113 -0.18 12.52 -6.70
C SER A 113 0.65 11.65 -7.65
N PRO A 114 0.49 11.77 -8.99
CA PRO A 114 1.29 11.00 -9.95
C PRO A 114 2.80 11.11 -9.73
N MET A 115 3.31 12.28 -9.38
CA MET A 115 4.74 12.48 -9.05
C MET A 115 5.16 11.70 -7.81
N ARG A 116 4.30 11.65 -6.77
CA ARG A 116 4.57 10.88 -5.56
C ARG A 116 4.48 9.37 -5.80
N LEU A 117 3.61 8.92 -6.71
CA LEU A 117 3.59 7.53 -7.15
C LEU A 117 4.92 7.12 -7.81
N MET A 118 5.51 7.98 -8.63
CA MET A 118 6.84 7.72 -9.18
C MET A 118 7.91 7.68 -8.09
N SER A 119 7.83 8.55 -7.07
CA SER A 119 8.72 8.49 -5.92
C SER A 119 8.56 7.19 -5.11
N LEU A 120 7.32 6.71 -4.97
CA LEU A 120 7.03 5.42 -4.35
C LEU A 120 7.68 4.27 -5.13
N LEU A 121 7.57 4.25 -6.47
CA LEU A 121 8.22 3.24 -7.31
C LEU A 121 9.74 3.20 -7.11
N VAL A 122 10.40 4.36 -7.02
CA VAL A 122 11.85 4.45 -6.75
C VAL A 122 12.20 3.87 -5.38
N ALA A 123 11.42 4.21 -4.35
CA ALA A 123 11.61 3.68 -3.00
C ALA A 123 11.39 2.16 -2.94
N MET A 124 10.34 1.67 -3.61
CA MET A 124 10.06 0.24 -3.74
C MET A 124 11.20 -0.52 -4.41
N ASP A 125 11.74 0.00 -5.52
CA ASP A 125 12.87 -0.61 -6.23
C ASP A 125 14.09 -0.76 -5.32
N GLY A 126 14.41 0.28 -4.54
CA GLY A 126 15.47 0.21 -3.53
C GLY A 126 15.25 -0.85 -2.45
N LEU A 127 14.00 -1.08 -2.05
CA LEU A 127 13.63 -2.10 -1.06
C LEU A 127 13.59 -3.51 -1.65
N VAL A 128 13.14 -3.67 -2.90
CA VAL A 128 13.17 -4.95 -3.63
C VAL A 128 14.63 -5.41 -3.80
N LYS A 129 15.54 -4.51 -4.17
CA LYS A 129 16.99 -4.78 -4.22
C LYS A 129 17.58 -5.19 -2.86
N LYS A 130 16.93 -4.81 -1.76
CA LYS A 130 17.25 -5.25 -0.40
C LYS A 130 16.45 -6.49 0.04
N ALA A 131 16.02 -7.33 -0.91
CA ALA A 131 15.28 -8.57 -0.69
C ALA A 131 13.95 -8.39 0.06
N SER A 132 13.21 -7.34 -0.26
CA SER A 132 11.83 -7.14 0.21
C SER A 132 10.82 -7.62 -0.82
N GLN A 133 9.66 -8.03 -0.34
CA GLN A 133 8.49 -8.37 -1.13
C GLN A 133 7.39 -7.35 -0.91
N PHE A 134 6.74 -6.93 -2.01
CA PHE A 134 5.54 -6.11 -1.99
C PHE A 134 4.34 -6.92 -2.48
N ILE A 135 3.20 -6.72 -1.84
CA ILE A 135 1.88 -7.16 -2.30
C ILE A 135 1.01 -5.90 -2.30
N ILE A 136 0.53 -5.50 -3.47
CA ILE A 136 -0.15 -4.21 -3.64
C ILE A 136 -1.51 -4.43 -4.28
N CYS A 137 -2.56 -3.98 -3.59
CA CYS A 137 -3.86 -3.80 -4.20
C CYS A 137 -3.91 -2.37 -4.76
N THR A 138 -4.18 -2.22 -6.06
CA THR A 138 -4.10 -0.92 -6.72
C THR A 138 -4.94 -0.84 -7.99
N HIS A 139 -5.47 0.34 -8.26
CA HIS A 139 -6.09 0.73 -9.52
C HIS A 139 -5.17 1.60 -10.39
N SER A 140 -3.95 1.89 -9.93
CA SER A 140 -3.02 2.80 -10.61
C SER A 140 -2.21 2.13 -11.72
N PRO A 141 -2.39 2.51 -13.00
CA PRO A 141 -1.52 2.02 -14.07
C PRO A 141 -0.05 2.36 -13.86
N ILE A 142 0.25 3.41 -13.08
CA ILE A 142 1.63 3.80 -12.74
C ILE A 142 2.28 2.73 -11.86
N LEU A 143 1.60 2.26 -10.81
CA LEU A 143 2.13 1.23 -9.93
C LEU A 143 2.22 -0.13 -10.62
N MET A 144 1.22 -0.48 -11.42
CA MET A 144 1.21 -1.74 -12.18
C MET A 144 2.37 -1.82 -13.20
N ALA A 145 2.92 -0.68 -13.63
CA ALA A 145 4.03 -0.62 -14.59
C ALA A 145 5.39 -1.01 -13.98
N TYR A 146 5.47 -1.35 -12.68
CA TYR A 146 6.74 -1.71 -12.07
C TYR A 146 7.40 -2.91 -12.77
N PRO A 147 8.68 -2.81 -13.19
CA PRO A 147 9.35 -3.87 -13.94
C PRO A 147 9.40 -5.18 -13.16
N GLY A 148 8.94 -6.26 -13.77
CA GLY A 148 8.93 -7.60 -13.16
C GLY A 148 7.80 -7.82 -12.15
N ALA A 149 6.85 -6.91 -12.02
CA ALA A 149 5.64 -7.15 -11.23
C ALA A 149 4.81 -8.29 -11.84
N GLU A 150 4.32 -9.17 -10.99
CA GLU A 150 3.29 -10.14 -11.35
C GLU A 150 1.93 -9.52 -11.05
N ILE A 151 1.10 -9.36 -12.06
CA ILE A 151 -0.22 -8.75 -11.94
C ILE A 151 -1.26 -9.85 -11.92
N TYR A 152 -2.15 -9.79 -10.94
CA TYR A 152 -3.31 -10.65 -10.81
C TYR A 152 -4.56 -9.79 -10.86
N GLN A 153 -5.46 -10.12 -11.76
CA GLN A 153 -6.76 -9.47 -11.90
C GLN A 153 -7.81 -10.33 -11.20
N LEU A 154 -8.60 -9.69 -10.35
CA LEU A 154 -9.68 -10.32 -9.61
C LEU A 154 -11.00 -9.99 -10.32
N SER A 155 -11.82 -11.00 -10.56
CA SER A 155 -13.16 -10.87 -11.13
C SER A 155 -14.12 -11.83 -10.42
N ASP A 156 -15.40 -11.79 -10.80
CA ASP A 156 -16.39 -12.77 -10.32
C ASP A 156 -16.07 -14.21 -10.76
N GLU A 157 -15.27 -14.37 -11.81
CA GLU A 157 -14.85 -15.68 -12.33
C GLU A 157 -13.62 -16.23 -11.59
N GLY A 158 -12.90 -15.40 -10.83
CA GLY A 158 -11.75 -15.82 -10.05
C GLY A 158 -10.55 -14.87 -10.13
N ILE A 159 -9.36 -15.44 -9.97
CA ILE A 159 -8.08 -14.73 -9.97
C ILE A 159 -7.27 -15.21 -11.17
N GLU A 160 -6.92 -14.29 -12.06
CA GLU A 160 -6.16 -14.57 -13.26
C GLU A 160 -4.88 -13.72 -13.34
N ARG A 161 -3.81 -14.30 -13.89
CA ARG A 161 -2.59 -13.54 -14.19
C ARG A 161 -2.81 -12.71 -15.44
N ALA A 162 -2.49 -11.42 -15.38
CA ALA A 162 -2.67 -10.49 -16.48
C ALA A 162 -1.34 -9.83 -16.88
N ASP A 163 -1.20 -9.54 -18.16
CA ASP A 163 -0.15 -8.65 -18.65
C ASP A 163 -0.56 -7.19 -18.40
N TYR A 164 0.40 -6.36 -18.00
CA TYR A 164 0.19 -4.94 -17.72
C TYR A 164 -0.66 -4.21 -18.77
N LYS A 165 -0.32 -4.39 -20.06
CA LYS A 165 -1.01 -3.70 -21.17
C LYS A 165 -2.40 -4.23 -21.47
N ASN A 166 -2.75 -5.38 -20.90
CA ASN A 166 -4.05 -6.01 -21.05
C ASN A 166 -4.99 -5.73 -19.88
N THR A 167 -4.52 -5.04 -18.84
CA THR A 167 -5.38 -4.64 -17.73
C THR A 167 -6.37 -3.57 -18.16
N GLU A 168 -7.61 -3.66 -17.66
CA GLU A 168 -8.66 -2.67 -17.94
C GLU A 168 -8.19 -1.25 -17.59
N HIS A 169 -7.58 -1.09 -16.42
CA HIS A 169 -7.07 0.21 -15.93
C HIS A 169 -6.08 0.84 -16.90
N TYR A 170 -5.14 0.05 -17.46
CA TYR A 170 -4.21 0.55 -18.46
C TYR A 170 -4.93 0.94 -19.75
N ILE A 171 -5.79 0.05 -20.27
CA ILE A 171 -6.46 0.25 -21.56
C ILE A 171 -7.36 1.49 -21.51
N VAL A 172 -8.25 1.58 -20.51
CA VAL A 172 -9.21 2.67 -20.38
C VAL A 172 -8.50 3.99 -20.12
N THR A 173 -7.55 4.02 -19.18
CA THR A 173 -6.80 5.25 -18.89
C THR A 173 -6.02 5.72 -20.10
N LYS A 174 -5.34 4.81 -20.81
CA LYS A 174 -4.58 5.17 -22.01
C LYS A 174 -5.50 5.71 -23.10
N GLN A 175 -6.61 5.05 -23.39
CA GLN A 175 -7.56 5.50 -24.42
C GLN A 175 -8.13 6.87 -24.10
N PHE A 176 -8.43 7.13 -22.84
CA PHE A 176 -8.92 8.44 -22.40
C PHE A 176 -7.86 9.52 -22.59
N LEU A 177 -6.62 9.27 -22.13
CA LEU A 177 -5.53 10.26 -22.24
C LEU A 177 -5.06 10.49 -23.69
N ASP A 178 -5.12 9.48 -24.53
CA ASP A 178 -4.73 9.60 -25.95
C ASP A 178 -5.77 10.48 -26.73
N ASN A 179 -7.05 10.45 -26.36
CA ASN A 179 -8.09 11.26 -27.01
C ASN A 179 -9.28 11.55 -26.07
N PRO A 180 -9.10 12.46 -25.10
CA PRO A 180 -10.13 12.76 -24.11
C PRO A 180 -11.40 13.37 -24.74
N GLU A 181 -11.23 14.20 -25.77
CA GLU A 181 -12.35 14.85 -26.44
C GLU A 181 -13.32 13.85 -27.09
N ARG A 182 -12.75 12.83 -27.75
CA ARG A 182 -13.54 11.75 -28.35
C ARG A 182 -14.27 10.93 -27.30
N MET A 183 -13.56 10.57 -26.22
CA MET A 183 -14.17 9.79 -25.12
C MET A 183 -15.28 10.57 -24.44
N LEU A 184 -15.05 11.83 -24.12
CA LEU A 184 -16.07 12.68 -23.50
C LEU A 184 -17.28 12.89 -24.40
N LYS A 185 -17.09 13.00 -25.71
CA LYS A 185 -18.20 13.07 -26.66
C LYS A 185 -19.12 11.85 -26.53
N TYR A 186 -18.57 10.61 -26.53
CA TYR A 186 -19.37 9.41 -26.38
C TYR A 186 -20.04 9.25 -25.01
N LEU A 187 -19.44 9.80 -23.97
CA LEU A 187 -19.94 9.65 -22.60
C LEU A 187 -20.99 10.70 -22.22
N LEU A 188 -20.94 11.90 -22.83
CA LEU A 188 -21.74 13.05 -22.44
C LEU A 188 -22.78 13.48 -23.48
N GLU A 189 -22.69 13.02 -24.74
CA GLU A 189 -23.74 13.21 -25.75
C GLU A 189 -24.81 12.12 -25.54
N GLU A 190 -26.03 12.55 -25.17
CA GLU A 190 -27.26 11.73 -25.18
C GLU A 190 -27.76 11.48 -26.61
#